data_21220e10d4268602e81d86684613c658
#
_entry.id   21220e10d4268602e81d86684613c658
#
_cell.length_a   1.000
_cell.length_b   1.000
_cell.length_c   1.000
_cell.angle_alpha   90.00
_cell.angle_beta   90.00
_cell.angle_gamma   90.00
#
_symmetry.space_group_name_H-M   'P 1'
#
loop_
_entity.id
_entity.type
_entity.pdbx_description
1 polymer ?
#
loop_
_entity_poly.entity_id
_entity_poly.type
_entity_poly.pdbx_seq_one_letter_code
_entity_poly.pdbx_strand_id
1 'polypeptide(L)'
;KLVVLPIIGSLNHTHFWEGPCRAGHREDMTPEAEKAAFDRIFAAEQARLKDMAPEIEVLPAIDARYCEDFITPQSVFDQIDAQINRVDVLLPMGWRTPKLERYDKTFVVLQNGNEGIDFSAYCRSLGREAYVCMDRKDLDALLHLLWVRKVVRSTRALVLTAGAQPTFGIQSLIRDPEILRKRYGMEIIKMPFTSIFD
;
A
#
# COMPACT_ATOMS: atom_id res chain seq x y z
N LYS A 1 10.27 -0.62 -9.79
CA LYS A 1 9.41 -1.51 -8.99
C LYS A 1 8.40 -0.72 -8.18
N LEU A 2 7.28 -1.35 -7.81
CA LEU A 2 6.37 -0.86 -6.79
C LEU A 2 6.89 -1.32 -5.42
N VAL A 3 7.11 -0.41 -4.49
CA VAL A 3 7.66 -0.71 -3.16
C VAL A 3 6.52 -0.81 -2.15
N VAL A 4 6.38 -1.97 -1.53
CA VAL A 4 5.32 -2.29 -0.56
C VAL A 4 5.92 -2.50 0.81
N LEU A 5 5.40 -1.83 1.82
CA LEU A 5 5.79 -1.99 3.21
C LEU A 5 4.68 -2.69 4.00
N PRO A 6 4.84 -3.97 4.35
CA PRO A 6 3.90 -4.67 5.20
C PRO A 6 4.02 -4.21 6.66
N ILE A 7 2.87 -4.02 7.31
CA ILE A 7 2.77 -3.68 8.73
C ILE A 7 1.83 -4.69 9.35
N ILE A 8 2.37 -5.60 10.15
CA ILE A 8 1.62 -6.71 10.73
C ILE A 8 1.27 -6.34 12.18
N GLY A 9 0.00 -5.99 12.36
CA GLY A 9 -0.54 -5.62 13.66
C GLY A 9 -0.95 -6.82 14.50
N SER A 10 -0.80 -6.71 15.79
CA SER A 10 -1.37 -7.62 16.77
C SER A 10 -1.67 -6.89 18.07
N LEU A 11 -2.81 -7.24 18.66
CA LEU A 11 -3.17 -6.82 20.00
C LEU A 11 -2.59 -7.81 21.01
N ASN A 12 -1.69 -7.33 21.87
CA ASN A 12 -1.19 -8.08 23.01
C ASN A 12 -2.07 -7.80 24.22
N HIS A 13 -2.68 -8.84 24.77
CA HIS A 13 -3.42 -8.74 26.03
C HIS A 13 -2.45 -8.81 27.19
N THR A 14 -2.25 -7.70 27.89
CA THR A 14 -1.40 -7.65 29.09
C THR A 14 -2.20 -7.89 30.37
N HIS A 15 -3.52 -7.71 30.30
CA HIS A 15 -4.42 -7.87 31.42
C HIS A 15 -5.61 -8.74 31.06
N PHE A 16 -6.24 -9.29 32.09
CA PHE A 16 -7.47 -10.02 31.95
C PHE A 16 -8.60 -9.08 31.54
N TRP A 17 -9.05 -9.19 30.29
CA TRP A 17 -10.11 -8.35 29.77
C TRP A 17 -11.48 -9.02 29.87
N GLU A 18 -12.41 -8.39 30.59
CA GLU A 18 -13.78 -8.82 30.73
C GLU A 18 -14.70 -8.07 29.76
N GLY A 19 -15.08 -8.70 28.66
CA GLY A 19 -15.96 -8.08 27.71
C GLY A 19 -16.77 -9.10 26.91
N PRO A 20 -17.85 -8.67 26.22
CA PRO A 20 -18.71 -9.56 25.47
C PRO A 20 -18.03 -10.19 24.23
N CYS A 21 -16.94 -9.61 23.77
CA CYS A 21 -16.16 -10.12 22.64
C CYS A 21 -15.10 -11.14 23.04
N ARG A 22 -15.21 -11.68 24.21
CA ARG A 22 -14.25 -12.63 24.77
C ARG A 22 -14.36 -13.97 24.09
N ALA A 23 -13.36 -14.34 23.32
CA ALA A 23 -13.20 -15.69 22.76
C ALA A 23 -12.13 -16.45 23.55
N GLY A 24 -12.47 -17.62 24.11
CA GLY A 24 -11.53 -18.59 24.65
C GLY A 24 -11.33 -18.56 26.17
N HIS A 25 -10.71 -19.63 26.67
CA HIS A 25 -10.31 -19.79 28.08
C HIS A 25 -9.01 -19.03 28.35
N ARG A 26 -8.97 -18.42 29.51
CA ARG A 26 -7.96 -17.42 29.85
C ARG A 26 -6.81 -17.94 30.69
N GLU A 27 -6.93 -19.13 31.17
CA GLU A 27 -5.86 -19.81 31.89
C GLU A 27 -4.60 -20.00 31.03
N ASP A 28 -4.80 -20.00 29.67
CA ASP A 28 -3.73 -20.15 28.69
C ASP A 28 -3.18 -18.80 28.18
N MET A 29 -3.73 -17.68 28.64
CA MET A 29 -3.31 -16.35 28.16
C MET A 29 -2.19 -15.79 29.06
N THR A 30 -1.02 -16.38 28.96
CA THR A 30 0.18 -15.81 29.53
C THR A 30 0.89 -14.92 28.50
N PRO A 31 1.70 -13.95 28.91
CA PRO A 31 2.49 -13.12 28.00
C PRO A 31 3.34 -13.96 27.01
N GLU A 32 3.84 -15.10 27.48
CA GLU A 32 4.64 -16.03 26.67
C GLU A 32 3.79 -16.74 25.61
N ALA A 33 2.59 -17.19 25.99
CA ALA A 33 1.65 -17.84 25.07
C ALA A 33 1.16 -16.87 24.00
N GLU A 34 0.85 -15.63 24.37
CA GLU A 34 0.47 -14.59 23.41
C GLU A 34 1.61 -14.21 22.48
N LYS A 35 2.82 -14.06 23.03
CA LYS A 35 4.00 -13.83 22.21
C LYS A 35 4.18 -14.95 21.16
N ALA A 36 4.11 -16.21 21.61
CA ALA A 36 4.25 -17.35 20.72
C ALA A 36 3.11 -17.43 19.67
N ALA A 37 1.89 -17.07 20.04
CA ALA A 37 0.77 -17.00 19.11
C ALA A 37 1.00 -15.91 18.06
N PHE A 38 1.42 -14.73 18.47
CA PHE A 38 1.74 -13.65 17.56
C PHE A 38 2.92 -13.98 16.63
N ASP A 39 4.00 -14.57 17.15
CA ASP A 39 5.15 -14.97 16.34
C ASP A 39 4.72 -15.93 15.22
N ARG A 40 3.77 -16.83 15.50
CA ARG A 40 3.17 -17.71 14.46
C ARG A 40 2.35 -16.92 13.44
N ILE A 41 1.53 -15.97 13.89
CA ILE A 41 0.72 -15.11 13.01
C ILE A 41 1.65 -14.28 12.13
N PHE A 42 2.65 -13.64 12.71
CA PHE A 42 3.62 -12.83 11.99
C PHE A 42 4.34 -13.62 10.90
N ALA A 43 4.81 -14.82 11.24
CA ALA A 43 5.46 -15.71 10.29
C ALA A 43 4.49 -16.16 9.17
N ALA A 44 3.23 -16.46 9.50
CA ALA A 44 2.21 -16.84 8.53
C ALA A 44 1.87 -15.67 7.57
N GLU A 45 1.70 -14.46 8.10
CA GLU A 45 1.43 -13.28 7.26
C GLU A 45 2.62 -12.93 6.37
N GLN A 46 3.86 -13.03 6.87
CA GLN A 46 5.04 -12.89 6.02
C GLN A 46 5.10 -13.95 4.92
N ALA A 47 4.71 -15.19 5.23
CA ALA A 47 4.69 -16.26 4.23
C ALA A 47 3.68 -16.00 3.10
N ARG A 48 2.59 -15.30 3.38
CA ARG A 48 1.61 -14.87 2.37
C ARG A 48 2.18 -13.89 1.35
N LEU A 49 3.28 -13.23 1.66
CA LEU A 49 3.94 -12.25 0.78
C LEU A 49 5.12 -12.84 0.01
N LYS A 50 5.36 -14.13 0.13
CA LYS A 50 6.36 -14.81 -0.70
C LYS A 50 5.91 -14.90 -2.15
N ASP A 51 6.88 -15.01 -3.04
CA ASP A 51 6.66 -15.23 -4.48
C ASP A 51 5.79 -14.14 -5.13
N MET A 52 6.00 -12.90 -4.71
CA MET A 52 5.41 -11.74 -5.38
C MET A 52 6.03 -11.55 -6.77
N ALA A 53 5.26 -10.97 -7.68
CA ALA A 53 5.73 -10.67 -9.03
C ALA A 53 7.02 -9.80 -9.01
N PRO A 54 7.94 -9.98 -9.98
CA PRO A 54 9.27 -9.35 -9.95
C PRO A 54 9.24 -7.82 -10.00
N GLU A 55 8.15 -7.24 -10.44
CA GLU A 55 7.90 -5.81 -10.42
C GLU A 55 7.52 -5.26 -9.03
N ILE A 56 7.18 -6.13 -8.08
CA ILE A 56 6.85 -5.77 -6.70
C ILE A 56 8.07 -5.97 -5.82
N GLU A 57 8.43 -4.97 -5.06
CA GLU A 57 9.46 -5.04 -4.02
C GLU A 57 8.78 -5.00 -2.66
N VAL A 58 8.77 -6.13 -1.95
CA VAL A 58 8.25 -6.21 -0.60
C VAL A 58 9.39 -5.95 0.38
N LEU A 59 9.25 -4.91 1.19
CA LEU A 59 10.20 -4.60 2.25
C LEU A 59 10.03 -5.56 3.44
N PRO A 60 11.02 -5.67 4.33
CA PRO A 60 10.85 -6.39 5.59
C PRO A 60 9.63 -5.88 6.35
N ALA A 61 8.78 -6.80 6.79
CA ALA A 61 7.57 -6.45 7.50
C ALA A 61 7.88 -5.82 8.87
N ILE A 62 7.11 -4.80 9.22
CA ILE A 62 7.19 -4.18 10.54
C ILE A 62 6.24 -4.91 11.49
N ASP A 63 6.78 -5.30 12.64
CA ASP A 63 6.03 -5.85 13.76
C ASP A 63 5.36 -4.71 14.54
N ALA A 64 4.04 -4.63 14.44
CA ALA A 64 3.23 -3.56 15.01
C ALA A 64 2.37 -4.06 16.17
N ARG A 65 2.99 -4.74 17.15
CA ARG A 65 2.29 -5.16 18.39
C ARG A 65 1.94 -3.95 19.25
N TYR A 66 0.78 -4.00 19.83
CA TYR A 66 0.31 -3.00 20.80
C TYR A 66 -0.53 -3.66 21.89
N CYS A 67 -0.73 -2.95 23.01
CA CYS A 67 -1.48 -3.43 24.16
C CYS A 67 -2.94 -2.93 24.15
N GLU A 68 -3.69 -3.25 25.20
CA GLU A 68 -5.11 -2.92 25.35
C GLU A 68 -5.42 -1.42 25.36
N ASP A 69 -4.43 -0.58 25.53
CA ASP A 69 -4.55 0.87 25.40
C ASP A 69 -4.78 1.33 23.95
N PHE A 70 -4.63 0.40 23.00
CA PHE A 70 -4.76 0.66 21.56
C PHE A 70 -3.81 1.76 21.06
N ILE A 71 -2.66 1.89 21.70
CA ILE A 71 -1.62 2.84 21.31
C ILE A 71 -0.54 2.10 20.54
N THR A 72 -0.34 2.49 19.28
CA THR A 72 0.79 2.00 18.49
C THR A 72 2.09 2.54 19.09
N PRO A 73 3.06 1.66 19.42
CA PRO A 73 4.34 2.09 19.96
C PRO A 73 5.06 3.06 19.01
N GLN A 74 5.72 4.09 19.54
CA GLN A 74 6.45 5.06 18.75
C GLN A 74 7.52 4.40 17.88
N SER A 75 8.16 3.34 18.35
CA SER A 75 9.16 2.57 17.59
C SER A 75 8.64 1.98 16.29
N VAL A 76 7.33 1.72 16.18
CA VAL A 76 6.68 1.29 14.92
C VAL A 76 6.67 2.44 13.92
N PHE A 77 6.28 3.64 14.38
CA PHE A 77 6.30 4.83 13.53
C PHE A 77 7.71 5.20 13.11
N ASP A 78 8.70 5.11 14.00
CA ASP A 78 10.10 5.38 13.67
C ASP A 78 10.61 4.46 12.56
N GLN A 79 10.23 3.18 12.59
CA GLN A 79 10.57 2.22 11.53
C GLN A 79 9.88 2.53 10.20
N ILE A 80 8.63 3.00 10.25
CA ILE A 80 7.92 3.43 9.04
C ILE A 80 8.56 4.69 8.48
N ASP A 81 8.79 5.69 9.33
CA ASP A 81 9.34 7.01 8.95
C ASP A 81 10.72 6.87 8.30
N ALA A 82 11.54 5.93 8.78
CA ALA A 82 12.85 5.64 8.19
C ALA A 82 12.78 5.16 6.73
N GLN A 83 11.63 4.66 6.28
CA GLN A 83 11.45 4.06 4.96
C GLN A 83 10.40 4.76 4.09
N ILE A 84 9.56 5.62 4.68
CA ILE A 84 8.33 6.12 4.06
C ILE A 84 8.55 6.80 2.71
N ASN A 85 9.70 7.47 2.52
CA ASN A 85 9.99 8.18 1.29
C ASN A 85 10.17 7.25 0.08
N ARG A 86 10.59 6.00 0.29
CA ARG A 86 10.74 5.01 -0.78
C ARG A 86 9.52 4.12 -0.96
N VAL A 87 8.58 4.15 -0.02
CA VAL A 87 7.38 3.32 -0.03
C VAL A 87 6.32 3.92 -0.93
N ASP A 88 5.74 3.09 -1.78
CA ASP A 88 4.58 3.44 -2.61
C ASP A 88 3.27 3.01 -1.94
N VAL A 89 3.28 1.86 -1.29
CA VAL A 89 2.09 1.23 -0.69
C VAL A 89 2.38 0.79 0.73
N LEU A 90 1.52 1.17 1.66
CA LEU A 90 1.44 0.59 2.99
C LEU A 90 0.45 -0.57 2.96
N LEU A 91 0.86 -1.73 3.45
CA LEU A 91 0.07 -2.96 3.48
C LEU A 91 -0.20 -3.38 4.93
N PRO A 92 -1.22 -2.81 5.59
CA PRO A 92 -1.66 -3.27 6.90
C PRO A 92 -2.19 -4.70 6.83
N MET A 93 -1.70 -5.55 7.71
CA MET A 93 -2.06 -6.96 7.83
C MET A 93 -2.29 -7.32 9.30
N GLY A 94 -3.01 -8.42 9.54
CA GLY A 94 -3.35 -8.82 10.90
C GLY A 94 -4.37 -7.86 11.53
N TRP A 95 -4.17 -7.51 12.79
CA TRP A 95 -5.02 -6.57 13.49
C TRP A 95 -4.73 -5.12 13.07
N ARG A 96 -5.74 -4.27 13.23
CA ARG A 96 -5.62 -2.84 12.96
C ARG A 96 -4.44 -2.25 13.73
N THR A 97 -3.56 -1.57 13.02
CA THR A 97 -2.52 -0.72 13.62
C THR A 97 -3.07 0.69 13.73
N PRO A 98 -3.36 1.18 14.96
CA PRO A 98 -3.92 2.51 15.14
C PRO A 98 -3.03 3.61 14.57
N LYS A 99 -3.64 4.64 14.00
CA LYS A 99 -3.02 5.87 13.48
C LYS A 99 -2.09 5.70 12.27
N LEU A 100 -2.18 4.61 11.52
CA LEU A 100 -1.50 4.49 10.24
C LEU A 100 -2.00 5.51 9.21
N GLU A 101 -3.26 5.94 9.31
CA GLU A 101 -3.89 6.93 8.45
C GLU A 101 -3.20 8.30 8.45
N ARG A 102 -2.24 8.53 9.35
CA ARG A 102 -1.40 9.73 9.37
C ARG A 102 -0.51 9.86 8.13
N TYR A 103 -0.19 8.74 7.47
CA TYR A 103 0.67 8.74 6.30
C TYR A 103 -0.12 9.06 5.02
N ASP A 104 0.45 9.92 4.18
CA ASP A 104 -0.09 10.23 2.86
C ASP A 104 0.44 9.25 1.83
N LYS A 105 -0.03 8.00 1.93
CA LYS A 105 0.34 6.88 1.06
C LYS A 105 -0.89 6.11 0.63
N THR A 106 -0.75 5.33 -0.43
CA THR A 106 -1.76 4.35 -0.80
C THR A 106 -1.79 3.21 0.22
N PHE A 107 -2.97 2.92 0.76
CA PHE A 107 -3.18 1.76 1.62
C PHE A 107 -3.79 0.62 0.81
N VAL A 108 -3.23 -0.57 0.96
CA VAL A 108 -3.82 -1.81 0.48
C VAL A 108 -4.00 -2.72 1.67
N VAL A 109 -5.24 -3.08 1.98
CA VAL A 109 -5.58 -3.91 3.12
C VAL A 109 -5.94 -5.30 2.61
N LEU A 110 -5.20 -6.32 3.05
CA LEU A 110 -5.60 -7.69 2.81
C LEU A 110 -6.60 -8.08 3.89
N GLN A 111 -7.84 -8.36 3.46
CA GLN A 111 -8.97 -8.52 4.37
C GLN A 111 -8.70 -9.56 5.45
N ASN A 112 -8.94 -9.15 6.69
CA ASN A 112 -9.01 -9.99 7.86
C ASN A 112 -10.22 -9.54 8.71
N GLY A 113 -11.42 -9.87 8.22
CA GLY A 113 -12.67 -9.46 8.87
C GLY A 113 -13.12 -8.02 8.54
N ASN A 114 -14.03 -7.48 9.35
CA ASN A 114 -14.67 -6.18 9.11
C ASN A 114 -13.71 -4.99 9.30
N GLU A 115 -12.64 -5.17 10.05
CA GLU A 115 -11.71 -4.10 10.42
C GLU A 115 -10.97 -3.51 9.22
N GLY A 116 -10.61 -4.35 8.24
CA GLY A 116 -9.96 -3.89 7.02
C GLY A 116 -10.85 -3.00 6.17
N ILE A 117 -12.16 -3.33 6.13
CA ILE A 117 -13.17 -2.55 5.41
C ILE A 117 -13.37 -1.20 6.10
N ASP A 118 -13.52 -1.20 7.42
CA ASP A 118 -13.69 0.01 8.23
C ASP A 118 -12.48 0.94 8.11
N PHE A 119 -11.28 0.42 8.29
CA PHE A 119 -10.03 1.18 8.14
C PHE A 119 -9.91 1.81 6.75
N SER A 120 -10.21 1.04 5.70
CA SER A 120 -10.14 1.52 4.32
C SER A 120 -11.18 2.61 4.05
N ALA A 121 -12.41 2.46 4.59
CA ALA A 121 -13.44 3.48 4.49
C ALA A 121 -13.05 4.77 5.23
N TYR A 122 -12.46 4.63 6.41
CA TYR A 122 -11.96 5.76 7.20
C TYR A 122 -10.82 6.49 6.47
N CYS A 123 -9.83 5.76 5.95
CA CYS A 123 -8.76 6.37 5.15
C CYS A 123 -9.32 7.18 3.98
N ARG A 124 -10.31 6.64 3.25
CA ARG A 124 -10.95 7.35 2.14
C ARG A 124 -11.71 8.59 2.59
N SER A 125 -12.36 8.57 3.75
CA SER A 125 -13.01 9.75 4.31
C SER A 125 -12.04 10.89 4.64
N LEU A 126 -10.78 10.55 4.90
CA LEU A 126 -9.67 11.51 5.08
C LEU A 126 -8.99 11.92 3.76
N GLY A 127 -9.52 11.52 2.61
CA GLY A 127 -8.93 11.79 1.30
C GLY A 127 -7.71 10.93 0.96
N ARG A 128 -7.46 9.85 1.72
CA ARG A 128 -6.38 8.89 1.45
C ARG A 128 -6.84 7.85 0.44
N GLU A 129 -5.93 7.38 -0.38
CA GLU A 129 -6.19 6.29 -1.29
C GLU A 129 -6.10 4.96 -0.52
N ALA A 130 -7.19 4.20 -0.49
CA ALA A 130 -7.24 2.93 0.24
C ALA A 130 -8.10 1.90 -0.48
N TYR A 131 -7.60 0.66 -0.52
CA TYR A 131 -8.22 -0.49 -1.17
C TYR A 131 -8.29 -1.68 -0.23
N VAL A 132 -9.28 -2.54 -0.47
CA VAL A 132 -9.43 -3.81 0.25
C VAL A 132 -9.31 -4.95 -0.75
N CYS A 133 -8.44 -5.89 -0.47
CA CYS A 133 -8.30 -7.15 -1.20
C CYS A 133 -8.93 -8.29 -0.39
N MET A 134 -9.73 -9.12 -1.02
CA MET A 134 -10.41 -10.23 -0.37
C MET A 134 -9.49 -11.43 -0.15
N ASP A 135 -8.54 -11.61 -1.07
CA ASP A 135 -7.60 -12.73 -1.05
C ASP A 135 -6.26 -12.34 -1.70
N ARG A 136 -5.38 -13.30 -1.81
CA ARG A 136 -4.06 -13.12 -2.43
C ARG A 136 -4.16 -12.77 -3.93
N LYS A 137 -5.12 -13.32 -4.64
CA LYS A 137 -5.32 -13.06 -6.08
C LYS A 137 -5.72 -11.61 -6.32
N ASP A 138 -6.61 -11.09 -5.50
CA ASP A 138 -7.00 -9.68 -5.53
C ASP A 138 -5.81 -8.77 -5.21
N LEU A 139 -5.00 -9.15 -4.21
CA LEU A 139 -3.79 -8.42 -3.85
C LEU A 139 -2.81 -8.35 -5.01
N ASP A 140 -2.51 -9.49 -5.64
CA ASP A 140 -1.58 -9.55 -6.78
C ASP A 140 -2.07 -8.69 -7.95
N ALA A 141 -3.36 -8.79 -8.28
CA ALA A 141 -3.98 -8.00 -9.36
C ALA A 141 -3.93 -6.49 -9.06
N LEU A 142 -4.26 -6.09 -7.83
CA LEU A 142 -4.24 -4.68 -7.44
C LEU A 142 -2.82 -4.11 -7.41
N LEU A 143 -1.86 -4.83 -6.83
CA LEU A 143 -0.46 -4.37 -6.79
C LEU A 143 0.11 -4.25 -8.21
N HIS A 144 -0.24 -5.16 -9.12
CA HIS A 144 0.13 -5.03 -10.53
C HIS A 144 -0.46 -3.76 -11.16
N LEU A 145 -1.74 -3.46 -10.93
CA LEU A 145 -2.36 -2.22 -11.42
C LEU A 145 -1.71 -0.96 -10.85
N LEU A 146 -1.36 -0.97 -9.56
CA LEU A 146 -0.65 0.13 -8.92
C LEU A 146 0.77 0.31 -9.49
N TRP A 147 1.44 -0.79 -9.81
CA TRP A 147 2.72 -0.75 -10.52
C TRP A 147 2.58 -0.16 -11.93
N VAL A 148 1.62 -0.62 -12.71
CA VAL A 148 1.33 -0.05 -14.04
C VAL A 148 1.07 1.44 -13.94
N ARG A 149 0.25 1.87 -12.99
CA ARG A 149 -0.01 3.30 -12.73
C ARG A 149 1.27 4.07 -12.42
N LYS A 150 2.15 3.52 -11.58
CA LYS A 150 3.44 4.13 -11.24
C LYS A 150 4.32 4.27 -12.49
N VAL A 151 4.40 3.24 -13.33
CA VAL A 151 5.15 3.26 -14.59
C VAL A 151 4.60 4.33 -15.54
N VAL A 152 3.29 4.34 -15.74
CA VAL A 152 2.62 5.33 -16.61
C VAL A 152 2.89 6.76 -16.10
N ARG A 153 2.80 6.98 -14.79
CA ARG A 153 3.08 8.31 -14.19
C ARG A 153 4.51 8.79 -14.40
N SER A 154 5.47 7.87 -14.50
CA SER A 154 6.87 8.17 -14.76
C SER A 154 7.23 8.16 -16.26
N THR A 155 6.28 7.86 -17.14
CA THR A 155 6.53 7.75 -18.57
C THR A 155 6.65 9.13 -19.19
N ARG A 156 7.70 9.29 -20.00
CA ARG A 156 7.91 10.43 -20.88
C ARG A 156 7.82 9.94 -22.32
N ALA A 157 6.85 10.44 -23.05
CA ALA A 157 6.62 10.04 -24.44
C ALA A 157 7.13 11.15 -25.38
N LEU A 158 8.08 10.81 -26.25
CA LEU A 158 8.57 11.70 -27.29
C LEU A 158 7.64 11.60 -28.51
N VAL A 159 7.09 12.73 -28.92
CA VAL A 159 6.27 12.84 -30.12
C VAL A 159 7.02 13.70 -31.14
N LEU A 160 7.43 13.08 -32.24
CA LEU A 160 8.06 13.76 -33.35
C LEU A 160 6.98 14.40 -34.20
N THR A 161 7.11 15.69 -34.47
CA THR A 161 6.11 16.46 -35.21
C THR A 161 6.75 17.12 -36.45
N ALA A 162 6.01 17.14 -37.58
CA ALA A 162 6.42 17.90 -38.77
C ALA A 162 6.13 19.42 -38.66
N GLY A 163 5.64 19.84 -37.48
CA GLY A 163 5.28 21.24 -37.19
C GLY A 163 4.65 21.36 -35.84
N ALA A 164 4.02 22.48 -35.53
CA ALA A 164 3.43 22.78 -34.22
C ALA A 164 2.26 21.86 -33.82
N GLN A 165 1.67 21.13 -34.80
CA GLN A 165 0.53 20.24 -34.57
C GLN A 165 0.88 18.82 -35.05
N PRO A 166 0.51 17.78 -34.29
CA PRO A 166 0.62 16.39 -34.73
C PRO A 166 -0.35 16.15 -35.88
N THR A 167 0.15 15.54 -36.96
CA THR A 167 -0.61 15.31 -38.20
C THR A 167 -1.50 14.07 -38.19
N PHE A 168 -1.43 13.23 -37.13
CA PHE A 168 -2.11 11.94 -37.11
C PHE A 168 -3.08 11.75 -35.96
N GLY A 169 -4.24 11.29 -36.28
CA GLY A 169 -5.19 10.34 -35.72
C GLY A 169 -5.87 10.72 -34.44
N ILE A 170 -5.47 10.30 -33.31
CA ILE A 170 -6.22 10.46 -32.05
C ILE A 170 -6.05 11.88 -31.54
N GLN A 171 -6.87 12.76 -32.05
CA GLN A 171 -6.70 14.20 -31.91
C GLN A 171 -6.89 14.72 -30.48
N SER A 172 -7.74 14.06 -29.67
CA SER A 172 -8.10 14.56 -28.35
C SER A 172 -7.00 14.43 -27.30
N LEU A 173 -6.24 13.34 -27.30
CA LEU A 173 -5.21 13.10 -26.29
C LEU A 173 -3.87 13.77 -26.63
N ILE A 174 -3.54 13.84 -27.93
CA ILE A 174 -2.27 14.45 -28.37
C ILE A 174 -2.39 15.97 -28.50
N ARG A 175 -3.60 16.50 -28.74
CA ARG A 175 -3.83 17.95 -28.80
C ARG A 175 -3.71 18.61 -27.44
N ASP A 176 -4.17 17.95 -26.38
CA ASP A 176 -4.06 18.47 -25.00
C ASP A 176 -3.21 17.54 -24.12
N PRO A 177 -1.89 17.71 -24.13
CA PRO A 177 -0.98 16.94 -23.26
C PRO A 177 -1.29 17.09 -21.78
N GLU A 178 -1.92 18.19 -21.37
CA GLU A 178 -2.30 18.43 -19.97
C GLU A 178 -3.35 17.43 -19.46
N ILE A 179 -4.23 16.94 -20.35
CA ILE A 179 -5.17 15.88 -19.97
C ILE A 179 -4.41 14.61 -19.58
N LEU A 180 -3.40 14.22 -20.37
CA LEU A 180 -2.57 13.06 -20.06
C LEU A 180 -1.76 13.25 -18.79
N ARG A 181 -1.17 14.43 -18.61
CA ARG A 181 -0.45 14.76 -17.40
C ARG A 181 -1.35 14.73 -16.16
N LYS A 182 -2.52 15.33 -16.22
CA LYS A 182 -3.47 15.38 -15.10
C LYS A 182 -4.07 14.02 -14.75
N ARG A 183 -4.46 13.24 -15.77
CA ARG A 183 -5.12 11.93 -15.55
C ARG A 183 -4.15 10.81 -15.23
N TYR A 184 -3.03 10.77 -15.92
CA TYR A 184 -2.11 9.63 -15.89
C TYR A 184 -0.72 9.99 -15.36
N GLY A 185 -0.39 11.27 -15.21
CA GLY A 185 0.93 11.74 -14.83
C GLY A 185 1.97 11.67 -15.95
N MET A 186 1.58 11.18 -17.15
CA MET A 186 2.46 11.03 -18.30
C MET A 186 2.87 12.39 -18.87
N GLU A 187 4.15 12.56 -19.19
CA GLU A 187 4.68 13.75 -19.88
C GLU A 187 4.81 13.49 -21.38
N ILE A 188 4.27 14.39 -22.20
CA ILE A 188 4.45 14.40 -23.64
C ILE A 188 5.49 15.46 -24.00
N ILE A 189 6.59 15.04 -24.61
CA ILE A 189 7.64 15.91 -25.12
C ILE A 189 7.48 15.99 -26.64
N LYS A 190 7.17 17.19 -27.16
CA LYS A 190 7.09 17.42 -28.61
C LYS A 190 8.45 17.89 -29.12
N MET A 191 8.93 17.26 -30.17
CA MET A 191 10.18 17.61 -30.82
C MET A 191 9.98 17.69 -32.34
N PRO A 192 10.52 18.70 -33.04
CA PRO A 192 10.51 18.74 -34.48
C PRO A 192 11.24 17.52 -35.06
N PHE A 193 10.69 16.92 -36.10
CA PHE A 193 11.31 15.77 -36.76
C PHE A 193 12.72 16.07 -37.26
N THR A 194 12.95 17.32 -37.71
CA THR A 194 14.28 17.79 -38.15
C THR A 194 15.36 17.72 -37.08
N SER A 195 14.99 17.81 -35.80
CA SER A 195 15.95 17.74 -34.68
C SER A 195 16.60 16.36 -34.50
N ILE A 196 16.21 15.36 -35.30
CA ILE A 196 16.88 14.04 -35.26
C ILE A 196 18.15 14.03 -36.12
N PHE A 197 18.28 15.00 -37.05
CA PHE A 197 19.34 15.04 -38.02
C PHE A 197 20.44 16.09 -37.68
N ASP A 198 20.22 16.84 -36.62
CA ASP A 198 21.17 17.79 -36.05
C ASP A 198 21.98 17.11 -34.89
#